data_1fc724816dfd07bd5fc8e27193b5f74b
#
_entry.id   1fc724816dfd07bd5fc8e27193b5f74b
#
_cell.length_a   1.000
_cell.length_b   1.000
_cell.length_c   1.000
_cell.angle_alpha   90.00
_cell.angle_beta   90.00
_cell.angle_gamma   90.00
#
_symmetry.space_group_name_H-M   'P 1'
#
loop_
_entity.id
_entity.type
_entity.pdbx_description
1 polymer ?
#
loop_
_entity_poly.entity_id
_entity_poly.type
_entity_poly.pdbx_seq_one_letter_code
_entity_poly.pdbx_strand_id
1 'polypeptide(L)'
;LKKQILEIASEELEGNIDFRMVYKNGQQNQGIVFFPEGSNVGITTYAEDFYRMYKEGISFPSIIERYKEMIDEAKGEMQFAKNIQIFEAKKEDIIPAFVPKESLEIKPELAHVPFENLEIIFRWNIPGTEYSVKLPEEYFNHHQIEPKQFLEELINDPSFKDQTEVFSISRLFETGDTEIPKEQEMYCVTNQNKNWGAASILNKDIMDEVADFFGGKTYILPSSIHECLAVDTHVYTVEELKTMVRDINSKPDLVGADFLSNEVYVYDSYTRELKLAGEQRTKEIQNPEKQEPIKR
;
A
#
# COMPACT_ATOMS: atom_id res chain seq x y z
N LEU A 1 27.16 9.20 -14.23
CA LEU A 1 25.87 8.59 -14.47
C LEU A 1 24.98 9.48 -15.33
N LYS A 2 24.50 10.64 -14.83
CA LYS A 2 23.58 11.55 -15.55
C LYS A 2 24.04 11.85 -16.99
N LYS A 3 25.30 12.26 -17.19
CA LYS A 3 25.85 12.59 -18.50
C LYS A 3 25.83 11.38 -19.45
N GLN A 4 26.20 10.20 -18.96
CA GLN A 4 26.25 8.98 -19.77
C GLN A 4 24.85 8.47 -20.12
N ILE A 5 23.87 8.57 -19.21
CA ILE A 5 22.48 8.24 -19.52
C ILE A 5 21.93 9.19 -20.61
N LEU A 6 22.27 10.49 -20.55
CA LEU A 6 21.87 11.45 -21.60
C LEU A 6 22.50 11.15 -22.96
N GLU A 7 23.78 10.76 -23.00
CA GLU A 7 24.48 10.37 -24.24
C GLU A 7 23.81 9.15 -24.88
N ILE A 8 23.48 8.13 -24.09
CA ILE A 8 22.81 6.92 -24.55
C ILE A 8 21.41 7.21 -25.08
N ALA A 9 20.62 8.03 -24.36
CA ALA A 9 19.27 8.36 -24.79
C ALA A 9 19.24 9.09 -26.12
N SER A 10 20.23 9.94 -26.40
CA SER A 10 20.30 10.67 -27.65
C SER A 10 20.79 9.83 -28.83
N GLU A 11 21.53 8.75 -28.56
CA GLU A 11 22.15 7.94 -29.59
C GLU A 11 21.43 6.61 -29.87
N GLU A 12 20.84 5.99 -28.84
CA GLU A 12 20.34 4.61 -28.94
C GLU A 12 18.83 4.46 -28.61
N LEU A 13 18.22 5.35 -27.82
CA LEU A 13 16.87 5.14 -27.30
C LEU A 13 15.76 5.92 -28.01
N GLU A 14 16.07 6.73 -29.02
CA GLU A 14 15.07 7.54 -29.76
C GLU A 14 14.07 8.25 -28.85
N GLY A 15 14.56 9.19 -28.03
CA GLY A 15 13.73 9.92 -27.06
C GLY A 15 14.49 10.93 -26.25
N ASN A 16 13.82 11.52 -25.27
CA ASN A 16 14.37 12.51 -24.37
C ASN A 16 14.36 12.02 -22.93
N ILE A 17 15.41 12.35 -22.17
CA ILE A 17 15.50 12.08 -20.74
C ILE A 17 15.40 13.37 -19.97
N ASP A 18 14.55 13.34 -18.93
CA ASP A 18 14.41 14.38 -17.94
C ASP A 18 14.78 13.84 -16.55
N PHE A 19 15.57 14.63 -15.79
CA PHE A 19 15.94 14.31 -14.42
C PHE A 19 15.17 15.25 -13.49
N ARG A 20 14.15 14.74 -12.85
CA ARG A 20 13.29 15.53 -11.96
C ARG A 20 13.00 14.81 -10.66
N MET A 21 12.60 15.58 -9.68
CA MET A 21 12.02 15.00 -8.49
C MET A 21 10.64 14.46 -8.84
N VAL A 22 10.42 13.21 -8.53
CA VAL A 22 9.13 12.53 -8.70
C VAL A 22 8.64 12.06 -7.34
N TYR A 23 7.33 12.02 -7.20
CA TYR A 23 6.71 11.59 -5.96
C TYR A 23 6.08 10.21 -6.15
N LYS A 24 6.41 9.29 -5.26
CA LYS A 24 5.77 7.98 -5.18
C LYS A 24 5.32 7.76 -3.74
N ASN A 25 4.02 7.55 -3.53
CA ASN A 25 3.42 7.30 -2.22
C ASN A 25 3.81 8.35 -1.14
N GLY A 26 3.78 9.64 -1.52
CA GLY A 26 4.15 10.74 -0.62
C GLY A 26 5.66 10.96 -0.44
N GLN A 27 6.52 10.07 -0.94
CA GLN A 27 7.97 10.23 -0.88
C GLN A 27 8.54 10.89 -2.13
N GLN A 28 9.52 11.74 -1.93
CA GLN A 28 10.24 12.43 -2.98
C GLN A 28 11.47 11.63 -3.40
N ASN A 29 11.51 11.20 -4.66
CA ASN A 29 12.58 10.39 -5.23
C ASN A 29 13.20 11.11 -6.44
N GLN A 30 14.48 10.88 -6.71
CA GLN A 30 15.11 11.40 -7.92
C GLN A 30 14.76 10.51 -9.12
N GLY A 31 13.80 10.95 -9.94
CA GLY A 31 13.36 10.24 -11.14
C GLY A 31 14.27 10.50 -12.34
N ILE A 32 14.52 9.45 -13.10
CA ILE A 32 15.06 9.48 -14.44
C ILE A 32 13.89 9.14 -15.36
N VAL A 33 13.33 10.14 -16.02
CA VAL A 33 12.13 9.99 -16.84
C VAL A 33 12.50 10.02 -18.31
N PHE A 34 12.29 8.91 -18.99
CA PHE A 34 12.50 8.79 -20.43
C PHE A 34 11.17 9.03 -21.16
N PHE A 35 11.17 9.91 -22.14
CA PHE A 35 10.06 10.17 -23.04
C PHE A 35 10.40 9.66 -24.43
N PRO A 36 9.73 8.61 -24.93
CA PRO A 36 9.88 8.19 -26.32
C PRO A 36 9.53 9.32 -27.30
N GLU A 37 10.15 9.32 -28.49
CA GLU A 37 9.89 10.35 -29.48
C GLU A 37 8.38 10.46 -29.81
N GLY A 38 7.87 11.70 -29.80
CA GLY A 38 6.46 11.98 -30.04
C GLY A 38 5.50 11.58 -28.91
N SER A 39 6.01 11.14 -27.74
CA SER A 39 5.18 10.79 -26.57
C SER A 39 5.23 11.88 -25.51
N ASN A 40 4.06 12.19 -24.94
CA ASN A 40 3.92 13.02 -23.73
C ASN A 40 3.85 12.15 -22.45
N VAL A 41 3.89 10.83 -22.57
CA VAL A 41 3.93 9.88 -21.47
C VAL A 41 5.37 9.41 -21.29
N GLY A 42 5.88 9.47 -20.06
CA GLY A 42 7.26 9.11 -19.73
C GLY A 42 7.36 7.80 -18.91
N ILE A 43 8.44 7.08 -19.13
CA ILE A 43 8.86 5.93 -18.32
C ILE A 43 9.75 6.45 -17.20
N THR A 44 9.38 6.20 -15.95
CA THR A 44 10.12 6.67 -14.78
C THR A 44 10.89 5.53 -14.14
N THR A 45 12.20 5.71 -13.99
CA THR A 45 13.09 4.89 -13.17
C THR A 45 13.65 5.75 -12.04
N TYR A 46 14.19 5.14 -10.98
CA TYR A 46 14.67 5.87 -9.82
C TYR A 46 16.21 5.80 -9.74
N ALA A 47 16.85 6.94 -9.53
CA ALA A 47 18.30 7.02 -9.44
C ALA A 47 18.87 6.22 -8.26
N GLU A 48 18.09 6.08 -7.20
CA GLU A 48 18.42 5.31 -6.01
C GLU A 48 18.64 3.83 -6.33
N ASP A 49 17.85 3.23 -7.23
CA ASP A 49 17.98 1.84 -7.63
C ASP A 49 19.32 1.58 -8.36
N PHE A 50 19.70 2.49 -9.25
CA PHE A 50 21.00 2.40 -9.95
C PHE A 50 22.18 2.64 -9.02
N TYR A 51 22.02 3.53 -8.05
CA TYR A 51 23.04 3.76 -7.02
C TYR A 51 23.24 2.53 -6.14
N ARG A 52 22.16 1.85 -5.76
CA ARG A 52 22.22 0.58 -5.03
C ARG A 52 22.97 -0.49 -5.80
N MET A 53 22.64 -0.70 -7.07
CA MET A 53 23.38 -1.64 -7.95
C MET A 53 24.88 -1.33 -7.99
N TYR A 54 25.24 -0.05 -8.07
CA TYR A 54 26.64 0.37 -8.03
C TYR A 54 27.33 0.03 -6.70
N LYS A 55 26.63 0.23 -5.59
CA LYS A 55 27.13 -0.12 -4.25
C LYS A 55 27.32 -1.63 -4.07
N GLU A 56 26.51 -2.44 -4.72
CA GLU A 56 26.59 -3.90 -4.75
C GLU A 56 27.72 -4.39 -5.68
N GLY A 57 28.47 -3.49 -6.32
CA GLY A 57 29.62 -3.81 -7.15
C GLY A 57 29.29 -4.09 -8.61
N ILE A 58 28.07 -3.82 -9.07
CA ILE A 58 27.71 -3.94 -10.48
C ILE A 58 28.43 -2.85 -11.28
N SER A 59 29.05 -3.24 -12.39
CA SER A 59 29.81 -2.31 -13.22
C SER A 59 28.90 -1.25 -13.85
N PHE A 60 29.42 -0.04 -14.03
CA PHE A 60 28.64 1.04 -14.61
C PHE A 60 28.12 0.71 -16.04
N PRO A 61 28.89 0.08 -16.95
CA PRO A 61 28.36 -0.37 -18.24
C PRO A 61 27.17 -1.35 -18.10
N SER A 62 27.22 -2.26 -17.13
CA SER A 62 26.12 -3.21 -16.87
C SER A 62 24.86 -2.51 -16.34
N ILE A 63 25.03 -1.47 -15.52
CA ILE A 63 23.91 -0.63 -15.04
C ILE A 63 23.24 0.09 -16.22
N ILE A 64 24.03 0.60 -17.16
CA ILE A 64 23.51 1.27 -18.36
C ILE A 64 22.77 0.29 -19.27
N GLU A 65 23.31 -0.91 -19.46
CA GLU A 65 22.64 -1.94 -20.25
C GLU A 65 21.29 -2.33 -19.62
N ARG A 66 21.27 -2.50 -18.31
CA ARG A 66 20.03 -2.75 -17.57
C ARG A 66 19.00 -1.63 -17.71
N TYR A 67 19.46 -0.38 -17.71
CA TYR A 67 18.58 0.76 -17.97
C TYR A 67 17.93 0.71 -19.35
N LYS A 68 18.72 0.35 -20.39
CA LYS A 68 18.20 0.20 -21.75
C LYS A 68 17.15 -0.91 -21.83
N GLU A 69 17.46 -2.09 -21.27
CA GLU A 69 16.52 -3.22 -21.21
C GLU A 69 15.19 -2.80 -20.57
N MET A 70 15.23 -2.13 -19.42
CA MET A 70 14.03 -1.63 -18.72
C MET A 70 13.23 -0.62 -19.57
N ILE A 71 13.91 0.25 -20.32
CA ILE A 71 13.25 1.21 -21.22
C ILE A 71 12.61 0.50 -22.41
N ASP A 72 13.28 -0.48 -23.02
CA ASP A 72 12.75 -1.20 -24.17
C ASP A 72 11.59 -2.12 -23.79
N GLU A 73 11.64 -2.78 -22.65
CA GLU A 73 10.50 -3.50 -22.07
C GLU A 73 9.31 -2.56 -21.88
N ALA A 74 9.54 -1.42 -21.20
CA ALA A 74 8.49 -0.45 -20.92
C ALA A 74 7.94 0.27 -22.16
N LYS A 75 8.71 0.43 -23.25
CA LYS A 75 8.19 0.94 -24.53
C LYS A 75 7.14 0.03 -25.13
N GLY A 76 7.31 -1.29 -25.05
CA GLY A 76 6.29 -2.27 -25.46
C GLY A 76 4.99 -2.09 -24.69
N GLU A 77 5.10 -1.85 -23.41
CA GLU A 77 3.98 -1.59 -22.50
C GLU A 77 3.28 -0.26 -22.76
N MET A 78 4.02 0.79 -23.09
CA MET A 78 3.44 2.11 -23.43
C MET A 78 2.58 2.07 -24.69
N GLN A 79 2.91 1.23 -25.67
CA GLN A 79 2.06 1.02 -26.84
C GLN A 79 0.70 0.46 -26.43
N PHE A 80 0.69 -0.41 -25.45
CA PHE A 80 -0.54 -0.95 -24.86
C PHE A 80 -1.29 0.14 -24.06
N ALA A 81 -0.57 0.92 -23.23
CA ALA A 81 -1.17 1.99 -22.43
C ALA A 81 -1.87 3.08 -23.25
N LYS A 82 -1.39 3.37 -24.47
CA LYS A 82 -2.05 4.32 -25.40
C LYS A 82 -3.45 3.89 -25.86
N ASN A 83 -3.74 2.59 -25.77
CA ASN A 83 -5.02 2.01 -26.19
C ASN A 83 -5.97 1.74 -25.01
N ILE A 84 -5.57 2.09 -23.78
CA ILE A 84 -6.40 1.88 -22.59
C ILE A 84 -7.57 2.86 -22.60
N GLN A 85 -8.76 2.31 -22.67
CA GLN A 85 -10.01 3.06 -22.52
C GLN A 85 -10.47 2.96 -21.05
N ILE A 86 -10.02 3.87 -20.22
CA ILE A 86 -10.26 3.86 -18.77
C ILE A 86 -11.76 3.82 -18.42
N PHE A 87 -12.62 4.36 -19.27
CA PHE A 87 -14.07 4.35 -19.07
C PHE A 87 -14.71 2.96 -19.34
N GLU A 88 -13.97 2.01 -19.89
CA GLU A 88 -14.40 0.63 -20.09
C GLU A 88 -14.00 -0.29 -18.93
N ALA A 89 -13.32 0.25 -17.89
CA ALA A 89 -12.96 -0.50 -16.71
C ALA A 89 -14.21 -1.06 -16.01
N LYS A 90 -14.23 -2.37 -15.80
CA LYS A 90 -15.35 -3.04 -15.14
C LYS A 90 -15.13 -3.12 -13.64
N LYS A 91 -16.22 -3.08 -12.87
CA LYS A 91 -16.19 -3.12 -11.41
C LYS A 91 -15.40 -4.31 -10.86
N GLU A 92 -15.55 -5.48 -11.47
CA GLU A 92 -14.87 -6.72 -11.07
C GLU A 92 -13.35 -6.67 -11.18
N ASP A 93 -12.82 -5.76 -12.01
CA ASP A 93 -11.39 -5.57 -12.23
C ASP A 93 -10.82 -4.39 -11.39
N ILE A 94 -11.67 -3.71 -10.63
CA ILE A 94 -11.27 -2.55 -9.83
C ILE A 94 -11.08 -2.96 -8.37
N ILE A 95 -9.95 -2.54 -7.80
CA ILE A 95 -9.62 -2.73 -6.39
C ILE A 95 -9.48 -1.40 -5.66
N PRO A 96 -9.87 -1.32 -4.37
CA PRO A 96 -9.49 -0.20 -3.52
C PRO A 96 -8.00 -0.31 -3.17
N ALA A 97 -7.33 0.82 -3.00
CA ALA A 97 -5.94 0.87 -2.58
C ALA A 97 -5.70 2.02 -1.61
N PHE A 98 -5.01 1.76 -0.51
CA PHE A 98 -4.59 2.81 0.39
C PHE A 98 -3.39 3.58 -0.16
N VAL A 99 -3.39 4.88 0.08
CA VAL A 99 -2.26 5.77 -0.15
C VAL A 99 -2.11 6.74 1.02
N PRO A 100 -0.90 7.23 1.33
CA PRO A 100 -0.72 8.34 2.24
C PRO A 100 -1.50 9.58 1.76
N LYS A 101 -2.05 10.33 2.69
CA LYS A 101 -2.85 11.53 2.37
C LYS A 101 -2.10 12.54 1.51
N GLU A 102 -0.81 12.71 1.77
CA GLU A 102 0.09 13.60 1.02
C GLU A 102 0.21 13.23 -0.46
N SER A 103 -0.08 11.98 -0.82
CA SER A 103 -0.06 11.53 -2.23
C SER A 103 -1.09 12.23 -3.10
N LEU A 104 -2.20 12.70 -2.54
CA LEU A 104 -3.27 13.40 -3.27
C LEU A 104 -2.98 14.88 -3.49
N GLU A 105 -2.15 15.51 -2.66
CA GLU A 105 -1.72 16.89 -2.87
C GLU A 105 -1.03 17.07 -4.23
N ILE A 106 -0.46 15.97 -4.75
CA ILE A 106 0.29 15.93 -6.02
C ILE A 106 -0.60 15.53 -7.20
N LYS A 107 -1.67 14.77 -6.94
CA LYS A 107 -2.59 14.26 -7.96
C LYS A 107 -4.04 14.46 -7.53
N PRO A 108 -4.49 15.71 -7.45
CA PRO A 108 -5.85 16.02 -6.96
C PRO A 108 -6.96 15.51 -7.90
N GLU A 109 -6.62 15.12 -9.14
CA GLU A 109 -7.56 14.56 -10.11
C GLU A 109 -7.96 13.11 -9.85
N LEU A 110 -7.32 12.43 -8.87
CA LEU A 110 -7.65 11.04 -8.54
C LEU A 110 -8.92 10.98 -7.70
N ALA A 111 -9.84 10.09 -8.07
CA ALA A 111 -10.97 9.76 -7.23
C ALA A 111 -10.50 9.10 -5.93
N HIS A 112 -11.01 9.57 -4.81
CA HIS A 112 -10.59 9.10 -3.51
C HIS A 112 -11.71 9.17 -2.45
N VAL A 113 -11.54 8.40 -1.39
CA VAL A 113 -12.40 8.40 -0.20
C VAL A 113 -11.51 8.50 1.03
N PRO A 114 -11.71 9.51 1.90
CA PRO A 114 -10.94 9.64 3.14
C PRO A 114 -11.10 8.44 4.07
N PHE A 115 -10.00 7.98 4.66
CA PHE A 115 -9.99 6.91 5.65
C PHE A 115 -8.94 7.21 6.73
N GLU A 116 -9.37 7.66 7.89
CA GLU A 116 -8.49 8.02 9.03
C GLU A 116 -7.37 8.99 8.59
N ASN A 117 -6.09 8.58 8.69
CA ASN A 117 -4.94 9.35 8.21
C ASN A 117 -4.48 8.95 6.79
N LEU A 118 -5.26 8.11 6.10
CA LEU A 118 -5.00 7.64 4.74
C LEU A 118 -6.09 8.10 3.79
N GLU A 119 -5.88 7.84 2.51
CA GLU A 119 -6.88 7.97 1.47
C GLU A 119 -7.04 6.64 0.72
N ILE A 120 -8.26 6.32 0.35
CA ILE A 120 -8.56 5.18 -0.51
C ILE A 120 -8.71 5.70 -1.93
N ILE A 121 -7.88 5.23 -2.84
CA ILE A 121 -8.01 5.42 -4.28
C ILE A 121 -8.51 4.13 -4.94
N PHE A 122 -8.87 4.22 -6.21
CA PHE A 122 -9.32 3.07 -6.99
C PHE A 122 -8.30 2.74 -8.06
N ARG A 123 -8.03 1.44 -8.23
CA ARG A 123 -7.12 0.95 -9.26
C ARG A 123 -7.82 -0.07 -10.12
N TRP A 124 -7.78 0.12 -11.41
CA TRP A 124 -8.23 -0.85 -12.39
C TRP A 124 -7.08 -1.80 -12.73
N ASN A 125 -7.19 -3.05 -12.37
CA ASN A 125 -6.31 -4.11 -12.82
C ASN A 125 -6.70 -4.48 -14.25
N ILE A 126 -5.79 -4.30 -15.19
CA ILE A 126 -6.09 -4.52 -16.61
C ILE A 126 -6.09 -6.03 -16.88
N PRO A 127 -7.23 -6.61 -17.32
CA PRO A 127 -7.35 -8.04 -17.48
C PRO A 127 -6.30 -8.64 -18.40
N GLY A 128 -5.69 -9.76 -17.97
CA GLY A 128 -4.68 -10.48 -18.75
C GLY A 128 -3.29 -9.84 -18.72
N THR A 129 -3.07 -8.86 -17.83
CA THR A 129 -1.76 -8.20 -17.65
C THR A 129 -1.41 -8.08 -16.16
N GLU A 130 -0.19 -7.68 -15.86
CA GLU A 130 0.27 -7.32 -14.50
C GLU A 130 0.08 -5.82 -14.18
N TYR A 131 -0.53 -5.06 -15.11
CA TYR A 131 -0.66 -3.61 -14.98
C TYR A 131 -1.94 -3.20 -14.31
N SER A 132 -1.86 -2.08 -13.58
CA SER A 132 -3.03 -1.41 -13.05
C SER A 132 -2.94 0.10 -13.21
N VAL A 133 -4.08 0.74 -13.43
CA VAL A 133 -4.22 2.18 -13.64
C VAL A 133 -5.03 2.78 -12.50
N LYS A 134 -4.61 3.95 -12.01
CA LYS A 134 -5.38 4.72 -11.02
C LYS A 134 -6.55 5.39 -11.71
N LEU A 135 -7.74 5.28 -11.13
CA LEU A 135 -8.95 5.88 -11.70
C LEU A 135 -9.07 7.36 -11.30
N PRO A 136 -9.22 8.28 -12.26
CA PRO A 136 -9.46 9.69 -12.00
C PRO A 136 -10.95 9.93 -11.65
N GLU A 137 -11.26 11.11 -11.10
CA GLU A 137 -12.65 11.54 -10.87
C GLU A 137 -13.52 11.50 -12.12
N GLU A 138 -12.93 11.74 -13.30
CA GLU A 138 -13.64 11.69 -14.59
C GLU A 138 -14.27 10.33 -14.88
N TYR A 139 -13.66 9.23 -14.42
CA TYR A 139 -14.25 7.88 -14.52
C TYR A 139 -15.60 7.83 -13.78
N PHE A 140 -15.62 8.31 -12.54
CA PHE A 140 -16.81 8.31 -11.69
C PHE A 140 -17.89 9.26 -12.19
N ASN A 141 -17.49 10.43 -12.67
CA ASN A 141 -18.39 11.39 -13.30
C ASN A 141 -19.04 10.81 -14.58
N HIS A 142 -18.26 10.09 -15.40
CA HIS A 142 -18.77 9.42 -16.61
C HIS A 142 -19.82 8.36 -16.27
N HIS A 143 -19.58 7.56 -15.24
CA HIS A 143 -20.48 6.51 -14.79
C HIS A 143 -21.59 7.01 -13.85
N GLN A 144 -21.61 8.28 -13.49
CA GLN A 144 -22.58 8.92 -12.59
C GLN A 144 -22.70 8.20 -11.24
N ILE A 145 -21.57 7.79 -10.67
CA ILE A 145 -21.49 7.14 -9.38
C ILE A 145 -20.53 7.90 -8.47
N GLU A 146 -20.92 8.10 -7.21
CA GLU A 146 -20.04 8.71 -6.20
C GLU A 146 -18.95 7.73 -5.75
N PRO A 147 -17.68 8.16 -5.62
CA PRO A 147 -16.57 7.28 -5.19
C PRO A 147 -16.86 6.54 -3.88
N LYS A 148 -17.49 7.21 -2.91
CA LYS A 148 -17.85 6.60 -1.63
C LYS A 148 -18.90 5.48 -1.79
N GLN A 149 -19.93 5.71 -2.58
CA GLN A 149 -20.94 4.69 -2.87
C GLN A 149 -20.30 3.50 -3.60
N PHE A 150 -19.45 3.76 -4.58
CA PHE A 150 -18.72 2.72 -5.30
C PHE A 150 -17.84 1.88 -4.37
N LEU A 151 -17.12 2.52 -3.44
CA LEU A 151 -16.34 1.82 -2.43
C LEU A 151 -17.21 0.89 -1.58
N GLU A 152 -18.35 1.38 -1.07
CA GLU A 152 -19.28 0.57 -0.28
C GLU A 152 -19.79 -0.65 -1.06
N GLU A 153 -20.11 -0.48 -2.34
CA GLU A 153 -20.50 -1.59 -3.20
C GLU A 153 -19.34 -2.57 -3.46
N LEU A 154 -18.11 -2.08 -3.61
CA LEU A 154 -16.94 -2.87 -3.91
C LEU A 154 -16.53 -3.75 -2.73
N ILE A 155 -16.43 -3.18 -1.52
CA ILE A 155 -16.00 -3.93 -0.33
C ILE A 155 -17.07 -4.90 0.20
N ASN A 156 -18.33 -4.73 -0.18
CA ASN A 156 -19.42 -5.65 0.13
C ASN A 156 -19.65 -6.71 -0.96
N ASP A 157 -18.93 -6.65 -2.08
CA ASP A 157 -19.03 -7.63 -3.14
C ASP A 157 -18.35 -8.95 -2.70
N PRO A 158 -18.97 -10.12 -2.90
CA PRO A 158 -18.35 -11.40 -2.54
C PRO A 158 -16.98 -11.62 -3.19
N SER A 159 -16.75 -11.10 -4.39
CA SER A 159 -15.46 -11.20 -5.08
C SER A 159 -14.34 -10.49 -4.32
N PHE A 160 -14.62 -9.45 -3.57
CA PHE A 160 -13.62 -8.78 -2.72
C PHE A 160 -13.16 -9.69 -1.58
N LYS A 161 -14.08 -10.49 -1.00
CA LYS A 161 -13.73 -11.51 -0.02
C LYS A 161 -12.84 -12.59 -0.64
N ASP A 162 -13.24 -13.10 -1.79
CA ASP A 162 -12.51 -14.17 -2.48
C ASP A 162 -11.11 -13.74 -2.93
N GLN A 163 -10.90 -12.47 -3.19
CA GLN A 163 -9.59 -11.89 -3.55
C GLN A 163 -8.69 -11.57 -2.34
N THR A 164 -9.24 -11.59 -1.12
CA THR A 164 -8.47 -11.31 0.10
C THR A 164 -7.71 -12.56 0.54
N GLU A 165 -6.41 -12.44 0.72
CA GLU A 165 -5.55 -13.47 1.29
C GLU A 165 -5.15 -13.13 2.73
N VAL A 166 -5.16 -14.15 3.59
CA VAL A 166 -4.62 -14.09 4.95
C VAL A 166 -3.69 -15.28 5.16
N PHE A 167 -2.47 -15.02 5.58
CA PHE A 167 -1.52 -16.09 5.91
C PHE A 167 -0.66 -15.72 7.12
N SER A 168 -0.23 -16.75 7.86
CA SER A 168 0.69 -16.59 8.98
C SER A 168 2.08 -16.28 8.47
N ILE A 169 2.66 -15.17 8.92
CA ILE A 169 4.07 -14.83 8.63
C ILE A 169 5.00 -15.73 9.42
N SER A 170 4.63 -16.08 10.62
CA SER A 170 5.45 -16.91 11.49
C SER A 170 5.77 -18.25 10.84
N ARG A 171 4.81 -18.83 10.10
CA ARG A 171 5.00 -20.08 9.36
C ARG A 171 5.99 -19.99 8.19
N LEU A 172 6.25 -18.79 7.67
CA LEU A 172 7.24 -18.61 6.59
C LEU A 172 8.69 -18.80 7.09
N PHE A 173 8.91 -18.67 8.39
CA PHE A 173 10.22 -18.78 9.02
C PHE A 173 10.42 -20.08 9.79
N GLU A 174 9.42 -20.98 9.78
CA GLU A 174 9.53 -22.28 10.44
C GLU A 174 10.53 -23.18 9.70
N THR A 175 11.58 -23.57 10.42
CA THR A 175 12.55 -24.58 9.95
C THR A 175 12.36 -25.93 10.67
N GLY A 176 11.18 -26.19 11.27
CA GLY A 176 10.91 -27.44 12.02
C GLY A 176 9.51 -27.48 12.64
N ASP A 177 9.20 -28.59 13.33
CA ASP A 177 7.90 -28.90 13.97
C ASP A 177 7.61 -28.08 15.25
N THR A 178 8.16 -26.88 15.40
CA THR A 178 7.95 -26.06 16.59
C THR A 178 6.65 -25.26 16.40
N GLU A 179 5.64 -25.56 17.20
CA GLU A 179 4.42 -24.73 17.25
C GLU A 179 4.77 -23.32 17.77
N ILE A 180 4.39 -22.30 16.98
CA ILE A 180 4.54 -20.91 17.41
C ILE A 180 3.45 -20.61 18.43
N PRO A 181 3.80 -20.03 19.59
CA PRO A 181 2.80 -19.60 20.55
C PRO A 181 1.82 -18.61 19.92
N LYS A 182 0.53 -18.73 20.24
CA LYS A 182 -0.53 -17.87 19.71
C LYS A 182 -0.21 -16.37 19.89
N GLU A 183 0.45 -16.04 20.98
CA GLU A 183 0.87 -14.67 21.33
C GLU A 183 1.96 -14.11 20.40
N GLN A 184 2.66 -14.97 19.67
CA GLN A 184 3.71 -14.58 18.70
C GLN A 184 3.22 -14.70 17.28
N GLU A 185 1.96 -15.12 17.06
CA GLU A 185 1.40 -15.25 15.75
C GLU A 185 1.18 -13.87 15.14
N MET A 186 1.50 -13.76 13.85
CA MET A 186 1.32 -12.56 13.06
C MET A 186 0.73 -12.93 11.71
N TYR A 187 -0.39 -12.32 11.37
CA TYR A 187 -1.02 -12.53 10.07
C TYR A 187 -0.72 -11.41 9.10
N CYS A 188 -0.40 -11.77 7.88
CA CYS A 188 -0.38 -10.86 6.74
C CYS A 188 -1.75 -10.86 6.08
N VAL A 189 -2.32 -9.68 5.88
CA VAL A 189 -3.58 -9.47 5.15
C VAL A 189 -3.26 -8.70 3.89
N THR A 190 -3.56 -9.29 2.74
CA THR A 190 -3.27 -8.74 1.41
C THR A 190 -4.30 -9.24 0.39
N ASN A 191 -4.09 -8.98 -0.89
CA ASN A 191 -4.87 -9.58 -1.98
C ASN A 191 -4.09 -10.71 -2.68
N GLN A 192 -4.77 -11.51 -3.51
CA GLN A 192 -4.18 -12.64 -4.24
C GLN A 192 -2.97 -12.23 -5.10
N ASN A 193 -2.99 -11.02 -5.64
CA ASN A 193 -1.89 -10.52 -6.50
C ASN A 193 -0.70 -9.99 -5.67
N LYS A 194 -0.84 -9.86 -4.35
CA LYS A 194 0.16 -9.29 -3.42
C LYS A 194 0.66 -7.91 -3.87
N ASN A 195 -0.22 -7.17 -4.55
CA ASN A 195 0.09 -5.86 -5.10
C ASN A 195 -1.06 -4.90 -4.80
N TRP A 196 -0.78 -3.77 -4.13
CA TRP A 196 -1.79 -2.82 -3.65
C TRP A 196 -2.82 -3.45 -2.70
N GLY A 197 -2.44 -4.51 -1.99
CA GLY A 197 -3.34 -5.33 -1.19
C GLY A 197 -3.60 -4.83 0.23
N ALA A 198 -2.97 -3.76 0.70
CA ALA A 198 -3.17 -3.24 2.06
C ALA A 198 -4.65 -2.92 2.38
N ALA A 199 -5.43 -2.48 1.37
CA ALA A 199 -6.86 -2.18 1.53
C ALA A 199 -7.74 -3.43 1.72
N SER A 200 -7.20 -4.65 1.64
CA SER A 200 -7.92 -5.90 1.95
C SER A 200 -8.41 -5.94 3.40
N ILE A 201 -7.82 -5.15 4.32
CA ILE A 201 -8.33 -4.97 5.69
C ILE A 201 -9.72 -4.30 5.76
N LEU A 202 -10.24 -3.77 4.65
CA LEU A 202 -11.61 -3.27 4.55
C LEU A 202 -12.63 -4.42 4.43
N ASN A 203 -12.18 -5.64 4.18
CA ASN A 203 -13.01 -6.84 4.16
C ASN A 203 -13.37 -7.27 5.59
N LYS A 204 -14.54 -6.83 6.04
CA LYS A 204 -14.98 -7.04 7.42
C LYS A 204 -15.15 -8.51 7.79
N ASP A 205 -15.55 -9.36 6.85
CA ASP A 205 -15.76 -10.79 7.11
C ASP A 205 -14.42 -11.49 7.41
N ILE A 206 -13.41 -11.19 6.61
CA ILE A 206 -12.05 -11.71 6.84
C ILE A 206 -11.45 -11.10 8.12
N MET A 207 -11.67 -9.82 8.37
CA MET A 207 -11.16 -9.18 9.57
C MET A 207 -11.85 -9.67 10.85
N ASP A 208 -13.12 -10.09 10.78
CA ASP A 208 -13.78 -10.78 11.88
C ASP A 208 -13.07 -12.10 12.21
N GLU A 209 -12.77 -12.92 11.18
CA GLU A 209 -12.04 -14.20 11.37
C GLU A 209 -10.64 -13.97 12.00
N VAL A 210 -9.90 -12.96 11.52
CA VAL A 210 -8.58 -12.60 12.07
C VAL A 210 -8.68 -12.08 13.50
N ALA A 211 -9.64 -11.19 13.79
CA ALA A 211 -9.82 -10.63 15.13
C ALA A 211 -10.30 -11.70 16.12
N ASP A 212 -11.20 -12.59 15.71
CA ASP A 212 -11.72 -13.67 16.56
C ASP A 212 -10.62 -14.67 16.94
N PHE A 213 -9.65 -14.91 16.05
CA PHE A 213 -8.45 -15.69 16.40
C PHE A 213 -7.72 -15.08 17.60
N PHE A 214 -7.63 -13.75 17.69
CA PHE A 214 -7.00 -13.01 18.79
C PHE A 214 -7.96 -12.66 19.94
N GLY A 215 -9.19 -13.17 19.94
CA GLY A 215 -10.16 -12.95 21.02
C GLY A 215 -11.07 -11.74 20.81
N GLY A 216 -11.31 -11.34 19.56
CA GLY A 216 -12.29 -10.33 19.14
C GLY A 216 -11.67 -8.99 18.75
N LYS A 217 -10.38 -8.77 18.97
CA LYS A 217 -9.66 -7.56 18.57
C LYS A 217 -8.28 -7.86 18.05
N THR A 218 -7.86 -7.10 17.05
CA THR A 218 -6.48 -7.17 16.53
C THR A 218 -5.94 -5.78 16.23
N TYR A 219 -4.66 -5.56 16.50
CA TYR A 219 -3.96 -4.39 15.97
C TYR A 219 -3.54 -4.65 14.54
N ILE A 220 -3.65 -3.61 13.70
CA ILE A 220 -3.29 -3.63 12.30
C ILE A 220 -2.15 -2.66 12.07
N LEU A 221 -1.08 -3.17 11.47
CA LEU A 221 0.12 -2.41 11.13
C LEU A 221 0.18 -2.27 9.61
N PRO A 222 0.00 -1.06 9.06
CA PRO A 222 0.09 -0.82 7.62
C PRO A 222 1.56 -0.78 7.22
N SER A 223 2.18 -1.95 7.01
CA SER A 223 3.62 -2.05 6.74
C SER A 223 3.97 -1.47 5.38
N SER A 224 3.12 -1.69 4.37
CA SER A 224 3.30 -1.13 3.04
C SER A 224 1.95 -0.91 2.33
N ILE A 225 1.98 -0.36 1.11
CA ILE A 225 0.79 -0.30 0.25
C ILE A 225 0.31 -1.69 -0.20
N HIS A 226 1.15 -2.72 -0.03
CA HIS A 226 0.89 -4.07 -0.53
C HIS A 226 0.19 -4.96 0.49
N GLU A 227 0.45 -4.76 1.78
CA GLU A 227 -0.11 -5.59 2.84
C GLU A 227 -0.22 -4.85 4.18
N CYS A 228 -1.04 -5.39 5.07
CA CYS A 228 -1.06 -5.03 6.49
C CYS A 228 -0.77 -6.26 7.35
N LEU A 229 -0.16 -6.03 8.50
CA LEU A 229 0.09 -7.07 9.49
C LEU A 229 -0.95 -6.97 10.62
N ALA A 230 -1.48 -8.12 11.03
CA ALA A 230 -2.42 -8.24 12.15
C ALA A 230 -1.77 -8.97 13.31
N VAL A 231 -1.83 -8.40 14.53
CA VAL A 231 -1.20 -8.92 15.74
C VAL A 231 -2.14 -8.86 16.94
N ASP A 232 -1.84 -9.65 17.96
CA ASP A 232 -2.63 -9.74 19.19
C ASP A 232 -2.58 -8.43 20.00
N THR A 233 -3.75 -7.93 20.39
CA THR A 233 -3.88 -6.73 21.24
C THR A 233 -3.49 -6.97 22.70
N HIS A 234 -3.36 -8.22 23.16
CA HIS A 234 -2.99 -8.57 24.52
C HIS A 234 -1.48 -8.63 24.75
N VAL A 235 -0.71 -8.68 23.64
CA VAL A 235 0.76 -8.85 23.70
C VAL A 235 1.48 -7.52 23.61
N TYR A 236 0.99 -6.60 22.81
CA TYR A 236 1.65 -5.34 22.50
C TYR A 236 0.82 -4.13 22.95
N THR A 237 1.51 -3.09 23.37
CA THR A 237 0.92 -1.77 23.52
C THR A 237 0.96 -1.01 22.19
N VAL A 238 0.07 -0.05 22.01
CA VAL A 238 0.05 0.80 20.79
C VAL A 238 1.36 1.53 20.60
N GLU A 239 1.99 2.02 21.68
CA GLU A 239 3.25 2.78 21.62
C GLU A 239 4.45 1.88 21.21
N GLU A 240 4.49 0.64 21.69
CA GLU A 240 5.50 -0.33 21.25
C GLU A 240 5.36 -0.59 19.76
N LEU A 241 4.14 -0.85 19.27
CA LEU A 241 3.88 -1.09 17.86
C LEU A 241 4.19 0.14 16.99
N LYS A 242 3.83 1.34 17.41
CA LYS A 242 4.19 2.58 16.70
C LYS A 242 5.71 2.75 16.61
N THR A 243 6.44 2.40 17.66
CA THR A 243 7.90 2.44 17.63
C THR A 243 8.46 1.44 16.64
N MET A 244 7.98 0.20 16.65
CA MET A 244 8.41 -0.85 15.71
C MET A 244 8.11 -0.46 14.25
N VAL A 245 6.93 0.05 13.96
CA VAL A 245 6.54 0.51 12.60
C VAL A 245 7.46 1.64 12.12
N ARG A 246 7.73 2.63 12.98
CA ARG A 246 8.63 3.74 12.64
C ARG A 246 10.07 3.26 12.39
N ASP A 247 10.55 2.33 13.21
CA ASP A 247 11.89 1.78 13.04
C ASP A 247 12.06 1.03 11.72
N ILE A 248 11.05 0.28 11.30
CA ILE A 248 11.03 -0.42 10.01
C ILE A 248 10.92 0.60 8.86
N ASN A 249 9.98 1.53 8.95
CA ASN A 249 9.72 2.52 7.91
C ASN A 249 10.88 3.53 7.74
N SER A 250 11.72 3.69 8.77
CA SER A 250 12.94 4.51 8.68
C SER A 250 14.05 3.89 7.82
N LYS A 251 13.89 2.62 7.41
CA LYS A 251 14.86 1.88 6.61
C LYS A 251 14.42 1.83 5.14
N PRO A 252 14.98 2.69 4.27
CA PRO A 252 14.56 2.76 2.86
C PRO A 252 14.72 1.43 2.11
N ASP A 253 15.66 0.59 2.53
CA ASP A 253 15.91 -0.71 1.92
C ASP A 253 14.79 -1.74 2.21
N LEU A 254 13.97 -1.51 3.24
CA LEU A 254 12.87 -2.41 3.60
C LEU A 254 11.53 -1.96 3.03
N VAL A 255 11.19 -0.69 3.16
CA VAL A 255 9.86 -0.16 2.80
C VAL A 255 9.95 0.83 1.62
N GLY A 256 10.92 1.74 1.65
CA GLY A 256 11.20 2.65 0.56
C GLY A 256 9.97 3.39 0.04
N ALA A 257 9.77 3.31 -1.27
CA ALA A 257 8.67 3.98 -1.97
C ALA A 257 7.28 3.34 -1.73
N ASP A 258 7.21 2.20 -1.04
CA ASP A 258 5.96 1.49 -0.75
C ASP A 258 5.41 1.81 0.65
N PHE A 259 6.01 2.80 1.31
CA PHE A 259 5.57 3.33 2.60
C PHE A 259 4.07 3.69 2.58
N LEU A 260 3.35 3.31 3.64
CA LEU A 260 1.94 3.63 3.80
C LEU A 260 1.67 4.52 5.02
N SER A 261 1.97 4.07 6.24
CA SER A 261 1.72 4.84 7.46
C SER A 261 2.64 4.44 8.60
N ASN A 262 2.86 5.37 9.55
CA ASN A 262 3.52 5.11 10.83
C ASN A 262 2.53 4.88 11.99
N GLU A 263 1.24 4.89 11.68
CA GLU A 263 0.19 4.73 12.67
C GLU A 263 -0.19 3.24 12.81
N VAL A 264 -0.82 2.93 13.95
CA VAL A 264 -1.38 1.61 14.25
C VAL A 264 -2.90 1.74 14.22
N TYR A 265 -3.58 0.76 13.66
CA TYR A 265 -5.03 0.68 13.68
C TYR A 265 -5.48 -0.45 14.59
N VAL A 266 -6.75 -0.45 14.96
CA VAL A 266 -7.41 -1.52 15.69
C VAL A 266 -8.68 -1.91 14.97
N TYR A 267 -8.88 -3.21 14.78
CA TYR A 267 -10.14 -3.78 14.36
C TYR A 267 -10.81 -4.50 15.54
N ASP A 268 -12.10 -4.30 15.69
CA ASP A 268 -12.95 -4.90 16.72
C ASP A 268 -14.09 -5.66 16.05
N SER A 269 -14.10 -7.01 16.13
CA SER A 269 -15.11 -7.86 15.48
C SER A 269 -16.53 -7.67 16.07
N TYR A 270 -16.67 -7.23 17.31
CA TYR A 270 -17.98 -6.97 17.92
C TYR A 270 -18.68 -5.74 17.33
N THR A 271 -17.91 -4.68 17.05
CA THR A 271 -18.44 -3.45 16.44
C THR A 271 -18.25 -3.42 14.93
N ARG A 272 -17.40 -4.29 14.40
CA ARG A 272 -16.97 -4.33 12.99
C ARG A 272 -16.38 -3.00 12.53
N GLU A 273 -15.65 -2.33 13.44
CA GLU A 273 -15.01 -1.05 13.19
C GLU A 273 -13.50 -1.20 13.07
N LEU A 274 -12.95 -0.61 12.02
CA LEU A 274 -11.52 -0.40 11.81
C LEU A 274 -11.22 1.09 11.98
N LYS A 275 -10.32 1.45 12.91
CA LYS A 275 -9.97 2.83 13.21
C LYS A 275 -8.54 2.96 13.72
N LEU A 276 -8.02 4.18 13.78
CA LEU A 276 -6.75 4.45 14.45
C LEU A 276 -6.80 3.96 15.91
N ALA A 277 -5.74 3.23 16.32
CA ALA A 277 -5.55 2.85 17.69
C ALA A 277 -5.18 4.09 18.49
N GLY A 278 -6.16 4.64 19.22
CA GLY A 278 -5.94 5.74 20.16
C GLY A 278 -5.23 5.25 21.42
N GLU A 279 -4.61 6.19 22.18
CA GLU A 279 -4.26 5.93 23.56
C GLU A 279 -5.52 5.45 24.29
N GLN A 280 -5.47 4.23 24.83
CA GLN A 280 -6.53 3.81 25.74
C GLN A 280 -6.52 4.82 26.87
N ARG A 281 -7.51 5.71 26.92
CA ARG A 281 -7.83 6.40 28.18
C ARG A 281 -8.04 5.29 29.18
N THR A 282 -7.10 5.11 30.07
CA THR A 282 -7.24 4.30 31.29
C THR A 282 -8.55 4.79 31.89
N LYS A 283 -9.61 3.96 31.83
CA LYS A 283 -10.80 4.21 32.63
C LYS A 283 -10.29 4.26 34.06
N GLU A 284 -10.18 5.45 34.63
CA GLU A 284 -10.03 5.60 36.04
C GLU A 284 -11.14 4.74 36.66
N ILE A 285 -10.69 3.70 37.35
CA ILE A 285 -11.53 2.91 38.21
C ILE A 285 -12.01 3.94 39.26
N GLN A 286 -13.21 4.48 39.05
CA GLN A 286 -13.89 5.25 40.09
C GLN A 286 -14.00 4.31 41.26
N ASN A 287 -13.15 4.53 42.24
CA ASN A 287 -13.21 3.89 43.54
C ASN A 287 -14.60 4.12 44.11
N PRO A 288 -15.41 3.10 44.45
CA PRO A 288 -16.70 3.32 45.02
C PRO A 288 -16.49 4.07 46.34
N GLU A 289 -17.04 5.27 46.39
CA GLU A 289 -17.07 6.10 47.60
C GLU A 289 -17.43 5.26 48.81
N LYS A 290 -16.63 5.37 49.85
CA LYS A 290 -16.91 4.86 51.18
C LYS A 290 -18.22 5.46 51.63
N GLN A 291 -19.29 4.68 51.64
CA GLN A 291 -20.51 5.02 52.34
C GLN A 291 -20.18 5.09 53.84
N GLU A 292 -20.30 6.28 54.42
CA GLU A 292 -20.22 6.46 55.86
C GLU A 292 -21.41 5.73 56.52
N PRO A 293 -21.20 5.08 57.68
CA PRO A 293 -22.29 4.40 58.38
C PRO A 293 -23.24 5.39 59.00
N ILE A 294 -24.53 5.19 58.76
CA ILE A 294 -25.64 5.93 59.37
C ILE A 294 -25.57 5.74 60.90
N LYS A 295 -25.30 6.82 61.65
CA LYS A 295 -25.44 6.85 63.10
C LYS A 295 -26.92 6.84 63.44
N ARG A 296 -27.36 5.85 64.21
CA ARG A 296 -28.63 5.84 64.96
C ARG A 296 -28.50 6.62 66.27
#